data_a6618dd29f44e80072bc62103135e761
#
_entry.id   a6618dd29f44e80072bc62103135e761
#
_cell.length_a   1.000
_cell.length_b   1.000
_cell.length_c   1.000
_cell.angle_alpha   90.00
_cell.angle_beta   90.00
_cell.angle_gamma   90.00
#
_symmetry.space_group_name_H-M   'P 1'
#
loop_
_entity.id
_entity.type
_entity.pdbx_description
1 polymer ?
#
loop_
_entity_poly.entity_id
_entity_poly.type
_entity_poly.pdbx_seq_one_letter_code
_entity_poly.pdbx_strand_id
1 'polypeptide(L)'
;FSAITPSVHVYFTHATMNANATLSARKFREQDGCRLEFADIEVLRYQVPEWDNLTLAQKEYVYHLCEAAKAGRDITWDQYCKYNLRIRKVLETILESEAGERSGEQWDAFLVYAKRVFFANGIHHHYSEDKILPTCTKEYFTGLMEACGCADAALADVIFDPEVCAMRRYQGSDKDIVLASAVNFYDGVTADEVNAYYDSITDPDDPEPVSYGLNSKLVKQDGKVVEQVWKAGGLYGPAIEAIIGHLEAASAVAENGLQKQYISELIEYYRTGDLRLWDKYNISWVKDTDSDIDFVNGFVEDYDDPLGRKATWEGIVNYRDREASQRTVTISDNAQWFEDHSPIDPRFKKSEVKGVSAKVINVAAIAGGNYPATAIGINLPNADWIRKEHGSKSVTIANITDAYNRATAQRPKSILTEFAWDQEEINICRKY
;
A
#
# COMPACT_ATOMS: atom_id res chain seq x y z
N PHE A 1 26.96 15.59 1.17
CA PHE A 1 25.64 16.19 0.92
C PHE A 1 25.71 16.99 -0.38
N SER A 2 25.63 16.32 -1.51
CA SER A 2 25.55 16.90 -2.84
C SER A 2 24.05 17.13 -3.14
N ALA A 3 23.73 18.30 -3.68
CA ALA A 3 22.41 18.81 -3.93
C ALA A 3 21.46 17.75 -4.53
N ILE A 4 20.48 17.33 -3.75
CA ILE A 4 19.35 16.54 -4.24
C ILE A 4 18.45 17.56 -4.95
N THR A 5 18.61 17.67 -6.27
CA THR A 5 17.56 18.25 -7.12
C THR A 5 16.28 17.44 -6.88
N PRO A 6 15.11 18.07 -6.71
CA PRO A 6 13.86 17.36 -6.50
C PRO A 6 13.40 16.71 -7.80
N SER A 7 14.03 15.63 -8.19
CA SER A 7 13.55 14.74 -9.22
C SER A 7 12.81 13.61 -8.53
N VAL A 8 11.53 13.64 -8.67
CA VAL A 8 10.57 12.65 -8.21
C VAL A 8 10.99 11.27 -8.67
N HIS A 9 11.34 10.44 -7.74
CA HIS A 9 11.57 9.04 -7.98
C HIS A 9 10.30 8.31 -7.54
N VAL A 10 9.50 7.85 -8.50
CA VAL A 10 8.73 6.63 -8.27
C VAL A 10 9.80 5.59 -7.96
N TYR A 11 9.90 5.19 -6.71
CA TYR A 11 10.90 4.21 -6.32
C TYR A 11 10.52 2.88 -6.97
N PHE A 12 11.11 2.61 -8.14
CA PHE A 12 11.48 1.23 -8.40
C PHE A 12 12.33 0.83 -7.20
N THR A 13 11.89 -0.17 -6.46
CA THR A 13 12.70 -0.80 -5.44
C THR A 13 14.13 -0.84 -5.93
N HIS A 14 15.08 -0.36 -5.14
CA HIS A 14 16.50 -0.57 -5.41
C HIS A 14 16.80 -2.08 -5.41
N ALA A 15 16.41 -2.78 -6.48
CA ALA A 15 17.31 -3.72 -7.07
C ALA A 15 18.37 -2.82 -7.70
N THR A 16 19.62 -3.02 -7.40
CA THR A 16 20.75 -2.45 -8.11
C THR A 16 20.56 -2.82 -9.58
N MET A 17 19.82 -1.98 -10.33
CA MET A 17 19.63 -2.20 -11.75
C MET A 17 21.00 -1.97 -12.38
N ASN A 18 21.63 -3.05 -12.80
CA ASN A 18 22.86 -3.03 -13.55
C ASN A 18 22.71 -2.05 -14.74
N ALA A 19 23.76 -1.36 -15.14
CA ALA A 19 23.75 -0.34 -16.21
C ALA A 19 23.06 -0.83 -17.51
N ASN A 20 23.06 -2.15 -17.76
CA ASN A 20 22.41 -2.78 -18.90
C ASN A 20 20.87 -2.86 -18.76
N ALA A 21 20.33 -3.08 -17.58
CA ALA A 21 18.90 -2.99 -17.33
C ALA A 21 18.39 -1.55 -17.46
N THR A 22 19.22 -0.58 -17.11
CA THR A 22 18.98 0.85 -17.34
C THR A 22 18.95 1.20 -18.85
N LEU A 23 19.75 0.52 -19.67
CA LEU A 23 19.76 0.69 -21.14
C LEU A 23 18.50 0.11 -21.81
N SER A 24 17.97 -1.01 -21.32
CA SER A 24 16.69 -1.54 -21.81
C SER A 24 15.50 -0.68 -21.32
N ALA A 25 15.59 -0.07 -20.16
CA ALA A 25 14.63 0.94 -19.69
C ALA A 25 14.65 2.23 -20.54
N ARG A 26 15.75 2.55 -21.22
CA ARG A 26 15.83 3.68 -22.19
C ARG A 26 15.03 3.46 -23.47
N LYS A 27 14.58 2.25 -23.79
CA LYS A 27 13.63 1.99 -24.89
C LYS A 27 12.18 2.39 -24.55
N PHE A 28 11.89 2.76 -23.31
CA PHE A 28 10.60 3.37 -22.95
C PHE A 28 10.61 4.81 -23.46
N ARG A 29 9.63 5.16 -24.29
CA ARG A 29 9.42 6.56 -24.66
C ARG A 29 9.11 7.35 -23.38
N GLU A 30 10.08 8.12 -22.94
CA GLU A 30 9.89 9.19 -21.97
C GLU A 30 9.15 10.30 -22.72
N GLN A 31 7.81 10.25 -22.67
CA GLN A 31 6.99 11.36 -23.13
C GLN A 31 6.90 12.35 -21.95
N ASP A 32 7.50 13.52 -22.12
CA ASP A 32 7.40 14.70 -21.24
C ASP A 32 7.91 14.57 -19.80
N GLY A 33 8.79 13.61 -19.48
CA GLY A 33 9.39 13.49 -18.14
C GLY A 33 8.45 13.08 -17.00
N CYS A 34 7.14 13.01 -17.24
CA CYS A 34 6.11 12.77 -16.22
C CYS A 34 5.47 11.39 -16.31
N ARG A 35 5.66 10.65 -17.39
CA ARG A 35 4.90 9.45 -17.70
C ARG A 35 5.80 8.36 -18.29
N LEU A 36 5.64 7.13 -17.81
CA LEU A 36 6.24 5.92 -18.37
C LEU A 36 5.13 4.96 -18.77
N GLU A 37 5.24 4.34 -19.94
CA GLU A 37 4.31 3.32 -20.40
C GLU A 37 5.05 2.02 -20.67
N PHE A 38 4.50 0.89 -20.26
CA PHE A 38 4.91 -0.43 -20.67
C PHE A 38 3.72 -1.39 -20.64
N ALA A 39 3.59 -2.22 -21.68
CA ALA A 39 2.42 -3.07 -21.86
C ALA A 39 1.12 -2.24 -21.78
N ASP A 40 0.23 -2.59 -20.87
CA ASP A 40 -1.03 -1.91 -20.56
C ASP A 40 -0.95 -1.02 -19.30
N ILE A 41 0.25 -0.78 -18.79
CA ILE A 41 0.48 -0.02 -17.55
C ILE A 41 1.03 1.37 -17.88
N GLU A 42 0.41 2.37 -17.26
CA GLU A 42 0.86 3.75 -17.24
C GLU A 42 1.35 4.10 -15.83
N VAL A 43 2.64 4.46 -15.73
CA VAL A 43 3.24 4.91 -14.46
C VAL A 43 3.31 6.42 -14.46
N LEU A 44 2.58 7.05 -13.56
CA LEU A 44 2.58 8.49 -13.37
C LEU A 44 3.60 8.90 -12.31
N ARG A 45 4.37 9.96 -12.62
CA ARG A 45 5.27 10.58 -11.63
C ARG A 45 4.54 11.72 -10.95
N TYR A 46 4.47 11.69 -9.63
CA TYR A 46 4.00 12.83 -8.84
C TYR A 46 5.18 13.72 -8.42
N GLN A 47 4.92 14.99 -8.19
CA GLN A 47 5.90 15.92 -7.65
C GLN A 47 5.78 15.98 -6.13
N VAL A 48 6.83 16.47 -5.48
CA VAL A 48 6.88 16.72 -4.04
C VAL A 48 6.99 18.25 -3.87
N PRO A 49 5.88 19.00 -4.05
CA PRO A 49 5.90 20.46 -4.02
C PRO A 49 6.29 20.97 -2.63
N GLU A 50 6.81 22.19 -2.55
CA GLU A 50 7.15 22.86 -1.29
C GLU A 50 8.14 22.11 -0.38
N TRP A 51 8.82 21.09 -0.88
CA TRP A 51 9.82 20.33 -0.13
C TRP A 51 10.91 21.24 0.49
N ASP A 52 11.27 22.30 -0.23
CA ASP A 52 12.32 23.22 0.22
C ASP A 52 11.87 24.09 1.40
N ASN A 53 10.57 24.22 1.64
CA ASN A 53 10.00 24.95 2.77
C ASN A 53 10.11 24.17 4.10
N LEU A 54 10.36 22.85 4.05
CA LEU A 54 10.57 22.05 5.24
C LEU A 54 11.93 22.37 5.89
N THR A 55 11.95 22.45 7.21
CA THR A 55 13.16 22.58 8.01
C THR A 55 14.05 21.34 7.88
N LEU A 56 15.31 21.45 8.25
CA LEU A 56 16.23 20.30 8.24
C LEU A 56 15.72 19.16 9.15
N ALA A 57 15.22 19.49 10.34
CA ALA A 57 14.67 18.50 11.27
C ALA A 57 13.44 17.78 10.69
N GLN A 58 12.54 18.51 10.01
CA GLN A 58 11.41 17.91 9.32
C GLN A 58 11.84 17.00 8.15
N LYS A 59 12.85 17.41 7.37
CA LYS A 59 13.42 16.57 6.30
C LYS A 59 14.06 15.29 6.86
N GLU A 60 14.74 15.37 7.99
CA GLU A 60 15.31 14.22 8.69
C GLU A 60 14.20 13.30 9.23
N TYR A 61 13.14 13.87 9.79
CA TYR A 61 11.97 13.13 10.24
C TYR A 61 11.32 12.36 9.07
N VAL A 62 11.03 13.05 7.97
CA VAL A 62 10.49 12.42 6.74
C VAL A 62 11.41 11.32 6.22
N TYR A 63 12.74 11.54 6.24
CA TYR A 63 13.72 10.54 5.81
C TYR A 63 13.58 9.24 6.61
N HIS A 64 13.58 9.31 7.94
CA HIS A 64 13.46 8.11 8.77
C HIS A 64 12.09 7.41 8.60
N LEU A 65 11.01 8.16 8.47
CA LEU A 65 9.69 7.59 8.18
C LEU A 65 9.65 6.90 6.80
N CYS A 66 10.29 7.48 5.79
CA CYS A 66 10.41 6.86 4.46
C CYS A 66 11.27 5.58 4.49
N GLU A 67 12.34 5.55 5.27
CA GLU A 67 13.14 4.34 5.46
C GLU A 67 12.33 3.24 6.18
N ALA A 68 11.53 3.60 7.19
CA ALA A 68 10.59 2.67 7.83
C ALA A 68 9.57 2.11 6.83
N ALA A 69 9.01 2.97 5.96
CA ALA A 69 8.10 2.55 4.91
C ALA A 69 8.76 1.60 3.89
N LYS A 70 10.02 1.84 3.53
CA LYS A 70 10.77 0.93 2.64
C LYS A 70 11.09 -0.41 3.28
N ALA A 71 11.37 -0.44 4.57
CA ALA A 71 11.71 -1.67 5.28
C ALA A 71 10.55 -2.69 5.29
N GLY A 72 9.30 -2.22 5.31
CA GLY A 72 8.12 -3.08 5.33
C GLY A 72 7.62 -3.59 3.98
N ARG A 73 8.16 -3.12 2.85
CA ARG A 73 7.64 -3.46 1.51
C ARG A 73 7.58 -4.96 1.21
N ASP A 74 8.56 -5.74 1.71
CA ASP A 74 8.65 -7.18 1.45
C ASP A 74 7.56 -7.96 2.20
N ILE A 75 6.99 -7.39 3.26
CA ILE A 75 5.84 -7.92 3.97
C ILE A 75 4.66 -8.05 2.99
N THR A 76 4.33 -6.99 2.27
CA THR A 76 3.21 -6.98 1.31
C THR A 76 3.43 -7.97 0.17
N TRP A 77 4.65 -8.12 -0.33
CA TRP A 77 4.97 -9.13 -1.32
C TRP A 77 4.62 -10.53 -0.85
N ASP A 78 4.98 -10.88 0.38
CA ASP A 78 4.66 -12.19 0.96
C ASP A 78 3.16 -12.32 1.28
N GLN A 79 2.53 -11.26 1.77
CA GLN A 79 1.10 -11.25 2.05
C GLN A 79 0.25 -11.51 0.79
N TYR A 80 0.64 -10.98 -0.36
CA TYR A 80 -0.11 -11.16 -1.61
C TYR A 80 -0.03 -12.57 -2.19
N CYS A 81 1.10 -13.26 -2.01
CA CYS A 81 1.22 -14.69 -2.34
C CYS A 81 2.52 -15.25 -1.74
N LYS A 82 2.44 -16.40 -1.10
CA LYS A 82 3.60 -17.09 -0.49
C LYS A 82 4.78 -17.39 -1.43
N TYR A 83 4.58 -17.30 -2.73
CA TYR A 83 5.62 -17.52 -3.73
C TYR A 83 6.28 -16.23 -4.22
N ASN A 84 5.70 -15.07 -3.95
CA ASN A 84 6.12 -13.79 -4.54
C ASN A 84 7.57 -13.42 -4.25
N LEU A 85 8.05 -13.57 -3.01
CA LEU A 85 9.44 -13.26 -2.67
C LEU A 85 10.43 -14.19 -3.37
N ARG A 86 10.09 -15.48 -3.52
CA ARG A 86 10.92 -16.42 -4.28
C ARG A 86 10.93 -16.08 -5.78
N ILE A 87 9.77 -15.79 -6.35
CA ILE A 87 9.65 -15.36 -7.76
C ILE A 87 10.44 -14.08 -8.00
N ARG A 88 10.29 -13.09 -7.12
CA ARG A 88 11.06 -11.85 -7.17
C ARG A 88 12.57 -12.13 -7.18
N LYS A 89 13.06 -13.00 -6.29
CA LYS A 89 14.46 -13.37 -6.23
C LYS A 89 14.97 -13.99 -7.53
N VAL A 90 14.18 -14.86 -8.15
CA VAL A 90 14.49 -15.44 -9.47
C VAL A 90 14.56 -14.35 -10.54
N LEU A 91 13.56 -13.47 -10.62
CA LEU A 91 13.54 -12.38 -11.59
C LEU A 91 14.75 -11.42 -11.41
N GLU A 92 15.06 -11.04 -10.17
CA GLU A 92 16.24 -10.23 -9.84
C GLU A 92 17.54 -10.94 -10.28
N THR A 93 17.69 -12.22 -9.94
CA THR A 93 18.88 -13.02 -10.33
C THR A 93 19.03 -13.08 -11.85
N ILE A 94 17.96 -13.31 -12.60
CA ILE A 94 17.99 -13.30 -14.06
C ILE A 94 18.36 -11.91 -14.57
N LEU A 95 17.78 -10.84 -14.07
CA LEU A 95 18.01 -9.47 -14.53
C LEU A 95 19.45 -8.98 -14.26
N GLU A 96 20.05 -9.40 -13.16
CA GLU A 96 21.41 -9.04 -12.75
C GLU A 96 22.51 -9.87 -13.45
N SER A 97 22.16 -11.06 -13.96
CA SER A 97 23.07 -11.92 -14.71
C SER A 97 23.20 -11.45 -16.17
N GLU A 98 24.28 -11.83 -16.83
CA GLU A 98 24.46 -11.71 -18.29
C GLU A 98 24.30 -13.06 -19.01
N ALA A 99 24.05 -14.14 -18.30
CA ALA A 99 23.90 -15.48 -18.84
C ALA A 99 22.56 -15.69 -19.56
N GLY A 100 22.53 -16.59 -20.50
CA GLY A 100 21.37 -16.95 -21.30
C GLY A 100 21.13 -16.02 -22.51
N GLU A 101 20.12 -16.35 -23.30
CA GLU A 101 19.74 -15.56 -24.47
C GLU A 101 18.93 -14.31 -24.04
N ARG A 102 19.47 -13.12 -24.36
CA ARG A 102 18.95 -11.82 -23.87
C ARG A 102 18.58 -10.89 -25.02
N SER A 103 18.00 -11.44 -26.07
CA SER A 103 17.56 -10.68 -27.24
C SER A 103 16.35 -11.34 -27.90
N GLY A 104 15.63 -10.57 -28.70
CA GLY A 104 14.47 -11.05 -29.43
C GLY A 104 13.18 -11.11 -28.62
N GLU A 105 12.14 -11.65 -29.26
CA GLU A 105 10.76 -11.61 -28.76
C GLU A 105 10.58 -12.27 -27.35
N GLN A 106 11.29 -13.38 -27.11
CA GLN A 106 11.19 -14.10 -25.84
C GLN A 106 11.76 -13.29 -24.69
N TRP A 107 12.89 -12.63 -24.90
CA TRP A 107 13.49 -11.73 -23.89
C TRP A 107 12.61 -10.51 -23.64
N ASP A 108 12.09 -9.89 -24.69
CA ASP A 108 11.20 -8.73 -24.55
C ASP A 108 9.92 -9.12 -23.77
N ALA A 109 9.35 -10.30 -24.03
CA ALA A 109 8.21 -10.86 -23.31
C ALA A 109 8.53 -11.14 -21.83
N PHE A 110 9.72 -11.70 -21.53
CA PHE A 110 10.21 -11.88 -20.17
C PHE A 110 10.33 -10.55 -19.42
N LEU A 111 10.91 -9.53 -20.07
CA LEU A 111 11.05 -8.20 -19.46
C LEU A 111 9.70 -7.55 -19.14
N VAL A 112 8.70 -7.72 -20.00
CA VAL A 112 7.34 -7.24 -19.75
C VAL A 112 6.74 -7.94 -18.52
N TYR A 113 6.88 -9.27 -18.45
CA TYR A 113 6.41 -10.03 -17.28
C TYR A 113 7.10 -9.57 -15.99
N ALA A 114 8.43 -9.50 -15.97
CA ALA A 114 9.19 -9.06 -14.81
C ALA A 114 8.74 -7.67 -14.32
N LYS A 115 8.55 -6.72 -15.26
CA LYS A 115 8.08 -5.36 -14.91
C LYS A 115 6.67 -5.36 -14.34
N ARG A 116 5.75 -6.15 -14.89
CA ARG A 116 4.40 -6.28 -14.33
C ARG A 116 4.41 -6.84 -12.92
N VAL A 117 5.22 -7.87 -12.65
CA VAL A 117 5.37 -8.47 -11.34
C VAL A 117 5.97 -7.48 -10.33
N PHE A 118 7.03 -6.76 -10.71
CA PHE A 118 7.61 -5.71 -9.85
C PHE A 118 6.63 -4.57 -9.58
N PHE A 119 5.89 -4.15 -10.59
CA PHE A 119 4.89 -3.08 -10.44
C PHE A 119 3.74 -3.49 -9.53
N ALA A 120 3.27 -4.74 -9.63
CA ALA A 120 2.11 -5.23 -8.88
C ALA A 120 2.44 -5.75 -7.46
N ASN A 121 3.69 -5.71 -7.01
CA ASN A 121 4.16 -6.38 -5.78
C ASN A 121 3.91 -7.90 -5.77
N GLY A 122 3.91 -8.54 -6.95
CA GLY A 122 3.69 -9.98 -7.07
C GLY A 122 3.07 -10.41 -8.38
N ILE A 123 2.68 -11.68 -8.44
CA ILE A 123 2.20 -12.33 -9.65
C ILE A 123 0.74 -12.04 -10.00
N HIS A 124 0.06 -11.18 -9.25
CA HIS A 124 -1.33 -10.81 -9.52
C HIS A 124 -1.43 -9.35 -9.94
N HIS A 125 -2.30 -9.08 -10.89
CA HIS A 125 -2.58 -7.71 -11.33
C HIS A 125 -3.06 -6.87 -10.14
N HIS A 126 -2.49 -5.68 -9.99
CA HIS A 126 -2.69 -4.83 -8.81
C HIS A 126 -4.13 -4.36 -8.60
N TYR A 127 -4.96 -4.40 -9.63
CA TYR A 127 -6.35 -3.94 -9.58
C TYR A 127 -7.37 -5.06 -9.76
N SER A 128 -7.24 -5.88 -10.84
CA SER A 128 -8.20 -6.97 -11.10
C SER A 128 -7.94 -8.22 -10.26
N GLU A 129 -6.76 -8.31 -9.64
CA GLU A 129 -6.33 -9.45 -8.82
C GLU A 129 -6.11 -10.77 -9.57
N ASP A 130 -6.30 -10.76 -10.89
CA ASP A 130 -6.00 -11.90 -11.75
C ASP A 130 -4.51 -12.18 -11.82
N LYS A 131 -4.17 -13.44 -12.02
CA LYS A 131 -2.78 -13.84 -12.23
C LYS A 131 -2.19 -13.29 -13.51
N ILE A 132 -1.01 -12.70 -13.40
CA ILE A 132 -0.21 -12.24 -14.53
C ILE A 132 0.54 -13.45 -15.12
N LEU A 133 0.17 -13.87 -16.33
CA LEU A 133 0.87 -14.93 -17.03
C LEU A 133 1.98 -14.37 -17.93
N PRO A 134 3.17 -15.02 -17.95
CA PRO A 134 4.20 -14.69 -18.94
C PRO A 134 3.71 -14.92 -20.37
N THR A 135 4.16 -14.08 -21.31
CA THR A 135 3.96 -14.32 -22.75
C THR A 135 5.18 -14.95 -23.42
N CYS A 136 6.34 -15.03 -22.73
CA CYS A 136 7.44 -15.90 -23.16
C CYS A 136 7.10 -17.36 -22.86
N THR A 137 7.75 -18.29 -23.56
CA THR A 137 7.52 -19.72 -23.31
C THR A 137 8.12 -20.19 -21.99
N LYS A 138 7.54 -21.25 -21.43
CA LYS A 138 8.07 -21.87 -20.20
C LYS A 138 9.47 -22.38 -20.38
N GLU A 139 9.76 -22.98 -21.55
CA GLU A 139 11.07 -23.52 -21.92
C GLU A 139 12.13 -22.41 -21.95
N TYR A 140 11.81 -21.26 -22.52
CA TYR A 140 12.70 -20.11 -22.53
C TYR A 140 12.98 -19.59 -21.12
N PHE A 141 11.93 -19.41 -20.31
CA PHE A 141 12.05 -18.93 -18.93
C PHE A 141 12.89 -19.88 -18.07
N THR A 142 12.63 -21.19 -18.14
CA THR A 142 13.39 -22.20 -17.39
C THR A 142 14.84 -22.27 -17.88
N GLY A 143 15.09 -22.14 -19.18
CA GLY A 143 16.44 -22.01 -19.73
C GLY A 143 17.22 -20.82 -19.17
N LEU A 144 16.56 -19.66 -18.97
CA LEU A 144 17.17 -18.52 -18.29
C LEU A 144 17.48 -18.83 -16.83
N MET A 145 16.54 -19.48 -16.11
CA MET A 145 16.77 -19.88 -14.71
C MET A 145 17.97 -20.81 -14.58
N GLU A 146 18.11 -21.80 -15.46
CA GLU A 146 19.23 -22.73 -15.50
C GLU A 146 20.55 -21.99 -15.79
N ALA A 147 20.57 -21.16 -16.82
CA ALA A 147 21.75 -20.39 -17.21
C ALA A 147 22.23 -19.45 -16.08
N CYS A 148 21.31 -18.91 -15.28
CA CYS A 148 21.58 -18.02 -14.16
C CYS A 148 21.79 -18.75 -12.82
N GLY A 149 21.72 -20.07 -12.77
CA GLY A 149 21.93 -20.86 -11.55
C GLY A 149 20.81 -20.72 -10.52
N CYS A 150 19.60 -20.36 -10.94
CA CYS A 150 18.42 -20.21 -10.07
C CYS A 150 17.26 -21.13 -10.47
N ALA A 151 17.56 -22.31 -11.03
CA ALA A 151 16.56 -23.28 -11.45
C ALA A 151 15.65 -23.72 -10.31
N ASP A 152 14.33 -23.64 -10.50
CA ASP A 152 13.29 -24.09 -9.58
C ASP A 152 12.07 -24.53 -10.41
N ALA A 153 11.97 -25.82 -10.70
CA ALA A 153 10.90 -26.36 -11.54
C ALA A 153 9.51 -26.16 -10.91
N ALA A 154 9.39 -26.33 -9.59
CA ALA A 154 8.13 -26.15 -8.90
C ALA A 154 7.67 -24.68 -8.95
N LEU A 155 8.60 -23.74 -8.91
CA LEU A 155 8.29 -22.33 -9.03
C LEU A 155 7.91 -21.94 -10.47
N ALA A 156 8.55 -22.57 -11.47
CA ALA A 156 8.16 -22.40 -12.87
C ALA A 156 6.72 -22.90 -13.10
N ASP A 157 6.31 -24.02 -12.50
CA ASP A 157 4.93 -24.48 -12.55
C ASP A 157 3.97 -23.46 -11.92
N VAL A 158 4.31 -22.91 -10.76
CA VAL A 158 3.51 -21.82 -10.16
C VAL A 158 3.40 -20.63 -11.09
N ILE A 159 4.44 -20.24 -11.82
CA ILE A 159 4.42 -19.07 -12.71
C ILE A 159 3.52 -19.31 -13.94
N PHE A 160 3.61 -20.49 -14.56
CA PHE A 160 3.00 -20.75 -15.86
C PHE A 160 1.64 -21.45 -15.81
N ASP A 161 1.31 -22.18 -14.75
CA ASP A 161 0.01 -22.83 -14.62
C ASP A 161 -1.07 -21.81 -14.22
N PRO A 162 -2.07 -21.53 -15.10
CA PRO A 162 -3.11 -20.54 -14.79
C PRO A 162 -4.01 -20.91 -13.60
N GLU A 163 -4.10 -22.20 -13.27
CA GLU A 163 -4.98 -22.67 -12.17
C GLU A 163 -4.30 -22.59 -10.79
N VAL A 164 -2.97 -22.54 -10.74
CA VAL A 164 -2.23 -22.42 -9.49
C VAL A 164 -2.13 -20.95 -9.07
N CYS A 165 -2.63 -20.61 -7.89
CA CYS A 165 -2.72 -19.21 -7.44
C CYS A 165 -3.43 -18.30 -8.47
N ALA A 166 -4.56 -18.76 -9.01
CA ALA A 166 -5.27 -18.11 -10.10
C ALA A 166 -5.71 -16.66 -9.79
N MET A 167 -6.13 -16.42 -8.55
CA MET A 167 -6.61 -15.13 -8.05
C MET A 167 -5.90 -14.77 -6.75
N ARG A 168 -5.52 -13.50 -6.57
CA ARG A 168 -5.04 -13.03 -5.26
C ARG A 168 -6.12 -13.22 -4.20
N ARG A 169 -7.32 -12.72 -4.48
CA ARG A 169 -8.51 -12.89 -3.64
C ARG A 169 -9.66 -13.46 -4.49
N TYR A 170 -10.07 -14.67 -4.18
CA TYR A 170 -11.21 -15.30 -4.83
C TYR A 170 -12.52 -14.70 -4.27
N GLN A 171 -13.44 -14.34 -5.15
CA GLN A 171 -14.71 -13.69 -4.80
C GLN A 171 -15.96 -14.46 -5.28
N GLY A 172 -15.76 -15.68 -5.79
CA GLY A 172 -16.87 -16.56 -6.21
C GLY A 172 -17.53 -17.26 -5.02
N SER A 173 -18.59 -18.02 -5.31
CA SER A 173 -19.37 -18.75 -4.30
C SER A 173 -19.36 -20.28 -4.47
N ASP A 174 -18.61 -20.79 -5.44
CA ASP A 174 -18.54 -22.22 -5.77
C ASP A 174 -17.36 -22.95 -5.09
N LYS A 175 -16.46 -22.21 -4.46
CA LYS A 175 -15.31 -22.75 -3.71
C LYS A 175 -15.20 -22.06 -2.35
N ASP A 176 -14.47 -22.70 -1.42
CA ASP A 176 -14.07 -22.02 -0.19
C ASP A 176 -13.18 -20.82 -0.54
N ILE A 177 -13.61 -19.62 -0.14
CA ILE A 177 -12.99 -18.36 -0.53
C ILE A 177 -11.57 -18.20 0.06
N VAL A 178 -11.28 -18.84 1.19
CA VAL A 178 -9.95 -18.82 1.82
C VAL A 178 -9.01 -19.77 1.07
N LEU A 179 -9.44 -20.99 0.79
CA LEU A 179 -8.60 -22.00 0.11
C LEU A 179 -8.38 -21.66 -1.38
N ALA A 180 -9.32 -20.96 -2.01
CA ALA A 180 -9.23 -20.54 -3.41
C ALA A 180 -8.42 -19.25 -3.61
N SER A 181 -8.12 -18.50 -2.57
CA SER A 181 -7.33 -17.26 -2.62
C SER A 181 -5.84 -17.54 -2.48
N ALA A 182 -5.02 -16.83 -3.25
CA ALA A 182 -3.56 -16.94 -3.18
C ALA A 182 -2.95 -16.07 -2.07
N VAL A 183 -3.72 -15.11 -1.52
CA VAL A 183 -3.27 -14.24 -0.43
C VAL A 183 -2.81 -15.08 0.76
N ASN A 184 -1.64 -14.72 1.31
CA ASN A 184 -0.92 -15.56 2.28
C ASN A 184 -1.31 -15.28 3.74
N PHE A 185 -2.59 -15.02 3.97
CA PHE A 185 -3.14 -14.77 5.31
C PHE A 185 -3.54 -16.06 6.03
N TYR A 186 -3.69 -17.13 5.27
CA TYR A 186 -4.17 -18.44 5.74
C TYR A 186 -3.32 -19.55 5.15
N ASP A 187 -3.17 -20.65 5.88
CA ASP A 187 -2.51 -21.86 5.36
C ASP A 187 -3.17 -23.13 5.92
N GLY A 188 -3.83 -23.89 5.05
CA GLY A 188 -4.48 -25.14 5.38
C GLY A 188 -5.76 -25.04 6.24
N VAL A 189 -6.34 -23.84 6.35
CA VAL A 189 -7.61 -23.59 7.06
C VAL A 189 -8.72 -23.23 6.08
N THR A 190 -9.96 -23.58 6.39
CA THR A 190 -11.16 -23.20 5.65
C THR A 190 -11.76 -21.91 6.19
N ALA A 191 -12.66 -21.25 5.42
CA ALA A 191 -13.39 -20.08 5.88
C ALA A 191 -14.18 -20.34 7.18
N ASP A 192 -14.81 -21.50 7.31
CA ASP A 192 -15.55 -21.88 8.52
C ASP A 192 -14.63 -22.05 9.73
N GLU A 193 -13.44 -22.64 9.56
CA GLU A 193 -12.46 -22.78 10.64
C GLU A 193 -11.92 -21.42 11.09
N VAL A 194 -11.71 -20.50 10.16
CA VAL A 194 -11.29 -19.11 10.46
C VAL A 194 -12.37 -18.41 11.28
N ASN A 195 -13.62 -18.45 10.84
CA ASN A 195 -14.73 -17.82 11.54
C ASN A 195 -14.90 -18.42 12.94
N ALA A 196 -14.93 -19.75 13.08
CA ALA A 196 -15.05 -20.42 14.37
C ALA A 196 -13.91 -20.03 15.34
N TYR A 197 -12.68 -19.88 14.83
CA TYR A 197 -11.55 -19.45 15.65
C TYR A 197 -11.75 -18.05 16.21
N TYR A 198 -12.04 -17.07 15.35
CA TYR A 198 -12.21 -15.67 15.80
C TYR A 198 -13.48 -15.46 16.62
N ASP A 199 -14.58 -16.15 16.30
CA ASP A 199 -15.81 -16.10 17.11
C ASP A 199 -15.58 -16.62 18.53
N SER A 200 -14.65 -17.58 18.71
CA SER A 200 -14.32 -18.14 20.04
C SER A 200 -13.57 -17.18 20.96
N ILE A 201 -12.92 -16.14 20.42
CA ILE A 201 -12.10 -15.17 21.16
C ILE A 201 -12.68 -13.76 21.17
N THR A 202 -13.71 -13.51 20.37
CA THR A 202 -14.38 -12.20 20.28
C THR A 202 -15.47 -12.10 21.35
N ASP A 203 -15.44 -11.05 22.16
CA ASP A 203 -16.54 -10.69 23.05
C ASP A 203 -17.50 -9.76 22.29
N PRO A 204 -18.73 -10.19 22.00
CA PRO A 204 -19.71 -9.37 21.27
C PRO A 204 -20.23 -8.16 22.08
N ASP A 205 -20.06 -8.17 23.39
CA ASP A 205 -20.50 -7.10 24.29
C ASP A 205 -19.37 -6.12 24.65
N ASP A 206 -18.15 -6.29 24.09
CA ASP A 206 -17.04 -5.37 24.31
C ASP A 206 -17.37 -3.99 23.71
N PRO A 207 -17.44 -2.90 24.53
CA PRO A 207 -17.68 -1.55 24.02
C PRO A 207 -16.52 -1.00 23.19
N GLU A 208 -15.34 -1.59 23.31
CA GLU A 208 -14.11 -1.25 22.58
C GLU A 208 -13.58 -2.50 21.82
N PRO A 209 -14.33 -2.99 20.80
CA PRO A 209 -14.02 -4.27 20.18
C PRO A 209 -12.64 -4.29 19.51
N VAL A 210 -11.87 -5.32 19.82
CA VAL A 210 -10.55 -5.55 19.21
C VAL A 210 -10.71 -6.13 17.81
N SER A 211 -9.97 -5.60 16.86
CA SER A 211 -9.91 -6.11 15.48
C SER A 211 -9.04 -7.39 15.41
N TYR A 212 -9.48 -8.48 16.06
CA TYR A 212 -8.75 -9.74 16.10
C TYR A 212 -8.45 -10.28 14.68
N GLY A 213 -7.21 -10.66 14.47
CA GLY A 213 -6.71 -11.17 13.19
C GLY A 213 -6.00 -10.14 12.32
N LEU A 214 -6.11 -8.85 12.63
CA LEU A 214 -5.59 -7.76 11.81
C LEU A 214 -4.11 -7.92 11.46
N ASN A 215 -3.28 -8.36 12.41
CA ASN A 215 -1.82 -8.48 12.30
C ASN A 215 -1.32 -9.91 12.45
N SER A 216 -2.00 -10.86 11.84
CA SER A 216 -1.62 -12.27 12.01
C SER A 216 -1.96 -13.14 10.79
N LYS A 217 -1.34 -14.30 10.72
CA LYS A 217 -1.66 -15.40 9.82
C LYS A 217 -2.28 -16.56 10.60
N LEU A 218 -3.34 -17.19 10.10
CA LEU A 218 -3.84 -18.45 10.63
C LEU A 218 -3.30 -19.63 9.83
N VAL A 219 -2.81 -20.62 10.53
CA VAL A 219 -2.27 -21.84 9.94
C VAL A 219 -2.84 -23.08 10.64
N LYS A 220 -2.93 -24.19 9.91
CA LYS A 220 -3.27 -25.48 10.49
C LYS A 220 -2.01 -26.28 10.78
N GLN A 221 -1.69 -26.49 12.06
CA GLN A 221 -0.56 -27.26 12.53
C GLN A 221 -1.06 -28.44 13.37
N ASP A 222 -0.68 -29.66 13.01
CA ASP A 222 -1.11 -30.88 13.71
C ASP A 222 -2.63 -30.97 13.93
N GLY A 223 -3.41 -30.55 12.93
CA GLY A 223 -4.87 -30.54 12.96
C GLY A 223 -5.50 -29.42 13.81
N LYS A 224 -4.71 -28.52 14.37
CA LYS A 224 -5.19 -27.37 15.15
C LYS A 224 -4.98 -26.07 14.40
N VAL A 225 -5.92 -25.14 14.54
CA VAL A 225 -5.78 -23.76 14.05
C VAL A 225 -4.88 -22.99 15.03
N VAL A 226 -3.81 -22.39 14.51
CA VAL A 226 -2.81 -21.62 15.27
C VAL A 226 -2.65 -20.26 14.63
N GLU A 227 -2.63 -19.23 15.46
CA GLU A 227 -2.39 -17.85 15.04
C GLU A 227 -0.91 -17.49 15.14
N GLN A 228 -0.34 -17.02 14.04
CA GLN A 228 1.03 -16.52 13.93
C GLN A 228 1.02 -15.00 13.82
N VAL A 229 1.27 -14.32 14.94
CA VAL A 229 1.24 -12.87 15.01
C VAL A 229 2.46 -12.25 14.31
N TRP A 230 2.23 -11.21 13.53
CA TRP A 230 3.26 -10.42 12.85
C TRP A 230 3.81 -9.37 13.82
N LYS A 231 5.03 -9.62 14.29
CA LYS A 231 5.70 -8.79 15.30
C LYS A 231 7.21 -9.00 15.29
N ALA A 232 7.95 -8.18 16.01
CA ALA A 232 9.38 -8.38 16.24
C ALA A 232 9.63 -9.78 16.85
N GLY A 233 10.62 -10.49 16.33
CA GLY A 233 10.92 -11.87 16.72
C GLY A 233 9.88 -12.90 16.28
N GLY A 234 8.80 -12.52 15.61
CA GLY A 234 7.78 -13.38 15.02
C GLY A 234 7.89 -13.46 13.49
N LEU A 235 6.76 -13.78 12.85
CA LEU A 235 6.67 -13.71 11.39
C LEU A 235 6.90 -12.24 10.95
N TYR A 236 7.71 -12.03 9.91
CA TYR A 236 8.22 -10.73 9.45
C TYR A 236 9.15 -10.01 10.44
N GLY A 237 9.66 -10.71 11.48
CA GLY A 237 10.51 -10.14 12.52
C GLY A 237 11.63 -9.21 12.00
N PRO A 238 12.51 -9.64 11.08
CA PRO A 238 13.61 -8.81 10.58
C PRO A 238 13.15 -7.51 9.93
N ALA A 239 12.04 -7.52 9.15
CA ALA A 239 11.49 -6.31 8.54
C ALA A 239 10.90 -5.38 9.61
N ILE A 240 10.16 -5.93 10.56
CA ILE A 240 9.57 -5.17 11.68
C ILE A 240 10.65 -4.58 12.58
N GLU A 241 11.72 -5.28 12.85
CA GLU A 241 12.86 -4.76 13.62
C GLU A 241 13.55 -3.59 12.90
N ALA A 242 13.69 -3.66 11.57
CA ALA A 242 14.19 -2.54 10.78
C ALA A 242 13.24 -1.33 10.82
N ILE A 243 11.91 -1.56 10.73
CA ILE A 243 10.89 -0.51 10.89
C ILE A 243 11.03 0.15 12.25
N ILE A 244 11.13 -0.62 13.34
CA ILE A 244 11.30 -0.11 14.71
C ILE A 244 12.54 0.77 14.80
N GLY A 245 13.69 0.35 14.28
CA GLY A 245 14.91 1.15 14.32
C GLY A 245 14.76 2.51 13.64
N HIS A 246 14.05 2.57 12.51
CA HIS A 246 13.78 3.85 11.84
C HIS A 246 12.72 4.69 12.57
N LEU A 247 11.71 4.08 13.18
CA LEU A 247 10.73 4.79 14.02
C LEU A 247 11.38 5.38 15.29
N GLU A 248 12.34 4.68 15.91
CA GLU A 248 13.13 5.21 17.04
C GLU A 248 13.93 6.45 16.62
N ALA A 249 14.58 6.39 15.44
CA ALA A 249 15.31 7.53 14.90
C ALA A 249 14.37 8.69 14.52
N ALA A 250 13.20 8.41 13.94
CA ALA A 250 12.17 9.41 13.66
C ALA A 250 11.67 10.08 14.94
N SER A 251 11.42 9.32 16.01
CA SER A 251 10.99 9.85 17.31
C SER A 251 11.99 10.86 17.91
N ALA A 252 13.27 10.69 17.65
CA ALA A 252 14.29 11.62 18.17
C ALA A 252 14.15 13.04 17.60
N VAL A 253 13.69 13.15 16.33
CA VAL A 253 13.53 14.41 15.58
C VAL A 253 12.07 14.80 15.33
N ALA A 254 11.11 14.14 15.99
CA ALA A 254 9.68 14.42 15.87
C ALA A 254 9.36 15.86 16.28
N GLU A 255 8.32 16.43 15.63
CA GLU A 255 7.96 17.85 15.76
C GLU A 255 7.46 18.23 17.15
N ASN A 256 6.88 17.28 17.89
CA ASN A 256 6.31 17.56 19.22
C ASN A 256 6.25 16.31 20.12
N GLY A 257 5.81 16.50 21.36
CA GLY A 257 5.71 15.42 22.34
C GLY A 257 4.63 14.39 22.03
N LEU A 258 3.53 14.79 21.38
CA LEU A 258 2.45 13.87 21.00
C LEU A 258 2.90 12.91 19.88
N GLN A 259 3.67 13.41 18.90
CA GLN A 259 4.29 12.53 17.91
C GLN A 259 5.22 11.50 18.55
N LYS A 260 6.06 11.92 19.48
CA LYS A 260 6.94 10.99 20.22
C LYS A 260 6.14 9.93 20.97
N GLN A 261 5.01 10.31 21.56
CA GLN A 261 4.13 9.41 22.28
C GLN A 261 3.57 8.33 21.35
N TYR A 262 2.88 8.73 20.27
CA TYR A 262 2.24 7.71 19.42
C TYR A 262 3.26 6.88 18.62
N ILE A 263 4.45 7.40 18.29
CA ILE A 263 5.54 6.59 17.74
C ILE A 263 5.99 5.52 18.75
N SER A 264 6.12 5.89 20.03
CA SER A 264 6.48 4.92 21.08
C SER A 264 5.42 3.83 21.25
N GLU A 265 4.13 4.20 21.16
CA GLU A 265 3.01 3.25 21.23
C GLU A 265 2.99 2.31 20.00
N LEU A 266 3.27 2.83 18.80
CA LEU A 266 3.42 2.03 17.59
C LEU A 266 4.61 1.06 17.68
N ILE A 267 5.74 1.50 18.19
CA ILE A 267 6.92 0.64 18.42
C ILE A 267 6.57 -0.51 19.38
N GLU A 268 5.85 -0.22 20.46
CA GLU A 268 5.46 -1.25 21.43
C GLU A 268 4.45 -2.24 20.83
N TYR A 269 3.52 -1.76 19.99
CA TYR A 269 2.66 -2.62 19.19
C TYR A 269 3.48 -3.56 18.29
N TYR A 270 4.46 -3.06 17.56
CA TYR A 270 5.32 -3.89 16.72
C TYR A 270 6.16 -4.89 17.50
N ARG A 271 6.55 -4.58 18.73
CA ARG A 271 7.29 -5.50 19.62
C ARG A 271 6.41 -6.62 20.14
N THR A 272 5.21 -6.30 20.54
CA THR A 272 4.33 -7.26 21.25
C THR A 272 3.34 -7.94 20.32
N GLY A 273 2.86 -7.26 19.29
CA GLY A 273 1.75 -7.65 18.44
C GLY A 273 0.38 -7.45 19.10
N ASP A 274 0.30 -6.75 20.23
CA ASP A 274 -0.94 -6.52 20.98
C ASP A 274 -1.81 -5.47 20.28
N LEU A 275 -3.00 -5.87 19.84
CA LEU A 275 -3.95 -5.01 19.14
C LEU A 275 -4.54 -3.90 20.02
N ARG A 276 -4.56 -4.05 21.35
CA ARG A 276 -4.92 -2.96 22.26
C ARG A 276 -3.90 -1.80 22.22
N LEU A 277 -2.62 -2.12 21.97
CA LEU A 277 -1.60 -1.09 21.74
C LEU A 277 -1.76 -0.43 20.38
N TRP A 278 -2.24 -1.16 19.38
CA TRP A 278 -2.64 -0.59 18.09
C TRP A 278 -3.79 0.41 18.26
N ASP A 279 -4.82 0.06 18.99
CA ASP A 279 -5.93 0.97 19.31
C ASP A 279 -5.43 2.22 20.08
N LYS A 280 -4.57 2.03 21.05
CA LYS A 280 -3.96 3.12 21.82
C LYS A 280 -3.14 4.07 20.94
N TYR A 281 -2.32 3.52 20.04
CA TYR A 281 -1.61 4.30 19.02
C TYR A 281 -2.57 5.14 18.18
N ASN A 282 -3.64 4.53 17.66
CA ASN A 282 -4.63 5.22 16.83
C ASN A 282 -5.32 6.36 17.60
N ILE A 283 -5.68 6.14 18.87
CA ILE A 283 -6.28 7.17 19.74
C ILE A 283 -5.33 8.35 19.97
N SER A 284 -4.05 8.09 20.15
CA SER A 284 -3.04 9.15 20.29
C SER A 284 -2.79 9.86 18.97
N TRP A 285 -2.72 9.10 17.87
CA TRP A 285 -2.47 9.62 16.54
C TRP A 285 -3.57 10.57 16.03
N VAL A 286 -4.87 10.26 16.25
CA VAL A 286 -5.98 11.13 15.81
C VAL A 286 -6.00 12.48 16.53
N LYS A 287 -5.41 12.60 17.72
CA LYS A 287 -5.32 13.85 18.48
C LYS A 287 -4.31 14.83 17.91
N ASP A 288 -3.38 14.36 17.06
CA ASP A 288 -2.38 15.22 16.45
C ASP A 288 -2.97 15.90 15.18
N THR A 289 -3.56 17.06 15.39
CA THR A 289 -4.17 17.85 14.31
C THR A 289 -3.28 18.99 13.82
N ASP A 290 -2.18 19.30 14.49
CA ASP A 290 -1.40 20.51 14.26
C ASP A 290 -0.07 20.26 13.54
N SER A 291 0.48 19.05 13.62
CA SER A 291 1.75 18.69 12.98
C SER A 291 1.68 18.84 11.46
N ASP A 292 2.81 19.24 10.89
CA ASP A 292 2.98 19.35 9.44
C ASP A 292 3.31 17.99 8.80
N ILE A 293 4.14 17.18 9.45
CA ILE A 293 4.50 15.84 8.98
C ILE A 293 3.58 14.83 9.64
N ASP A 294 3.04 13.92 8.85
CA ASP A 294 2.23 12.80 9.34
C ASP A 294 2.57 11.51 8.59
N PHE A 295 2.18 10.38 9.14
CA PHE A 295 2.43 9.09 8.51
C PHE A 295 1.42 8.03 8.92
N VAL A 296 1.29 7.02 8.07
CA VAL A 296 0.65 5.74 8.36
C VAL A 296 1.71 4.67 8.24
N ASN A 297 1.81 3.76 9.20
CA ASN A 297 2.74 2.64 9.17
C ASN A 297 2.15 1.51 10.02
N GLY A 298 1.77 0.41 9.39
CA GLY A 298 1.13 -0.70 10.11
C GLY A 298 0.38 -1.66 9.22
N PHE A 299 -0.33 -2.57 9.86
CA PHE A 299 -1.31 -3.46 9.22
C PHE A 299 -2.67 -2.75 9.31
N VAL A 300 -3.14 -2.17 8.18
CA VAL A 300 -4.21 -1.14 8.21
C VAL A 300 -5.46 -1.58 7.49
N GLU A 301 -5.38 -1.88 6.20
CA GLU A 301 -6.54 -2.13 5.35
C GLU A 301 -6.74 -3.62 5.12
N ASP A 302 -7.97 -4.08 5.27
CA ASP A 302 -8.36 -5.49 5.20
C ASP A 302 -9.00 -5.90 3.86
N TYR A 303 -9.00 -5.03 2.87
CA TYR A 303 -9.63 -5.28 1.56
C TYR A 303 -9.04 -6.47 0.81
N ASP A 304 -7.79 -6.82 1.05
CA ASP A 304 -7.10 -7.94 0.42
C ASP A 304 -7.41 -9.29 1.09
N ASP A 305 -8.07 -9.29 2.25
CA ASP A 305 -8.54 -10.52 2.90
C ASP A 305 -9.93 -10.91 2.38
N PRO A 306 -10.13 -12.15 1.89
CA PRO A 306 -11.45 -12.63 1.48
C PRO A 306 -12.50 -12.59 2.60
N LEU A 307 -12.09 -12.60 3.87
CA LEU A 307 -12.96 -12.51 5.03
C LEU A 307 -12.99 -11.12 5.70
N GLY A 308 -12.20 -10.14 5.21
CA GLY A 308 -12.14 -8.80 5.77
C GLY A 308 -11.67 -8.75 7.23
N ARG A 309 -10.70 -9.58 7.62
CA ARG A 309 -10.19 -9.66 9.00
C ARG A 309 -8.71 -9.32 9.13
N LYS A 310 -7.93 -9.63 8.10
CA LYS A 310 -6.47 -9.48 8.11
C LYS A 310 -6.04 -8.32 7.26
N ALA A 311 -5.16 -7.50 7.81
CA ALA A 311 -4.74 -6.30 7.14
C ALA A 311 -3.44 -6.45 6.36
N THR A 312 -3.41 -5.82 5.20
CA THR A 312 -2.19 -5.59 4.43
C THR A 312 -1.30 -4.56 5.14
N TRP A 313 -0.01 -4.79 5.14
CA TRP A 313 0.94 -3.81 5.66
C TRP A 313 1.06 -2.61 4.72
N GLU A 314 1.10 -1.41 5.31
CA GLU A 314 1.13 -0.14 4.59
C GLU A 314 2.10 0.85 5.23
N GLY A 315 2.70 1.69 4.38
CA GLY A 315 3.51 2.81 4.80
C GLY A 315 3.26 4.03 3.92
N ILE A 316 2.75 5.10 4.50
CA ILE A 316 2.53 6.39 3.82
C ILE A 316 3.20 7.46 4.64
N VAL A 317 4.00 8.31 4.00
CA VAL A 317 4.63 9.47 4.63
C VAL A 317 4.19 10.71 3.89
N ASN A 318 3.71 11.70 4.62
CA ASN A 318 3.15 12.90 4.03
C ASN A 318 3.48 14.16 4.82
N TYR A 319 3.30 15.29 4.19
CA TYR A 319 3.36 16.59 4.82
C TYR A 319 2.20 17.47 4.34
N ARG A 320 1.79 18.38 5.22
CA ARG A 320 0.61 19.23 5.05
C ARG A 320 0.85 20.27 3.97
N ASP A 321 -0.08 20.38 3.01
CA ASP A 321 -0.25 21.57 2.20
C ASP A 321 -1.04 22.61 3.03
N ARG A 322 -0.33 23.61 3.55
CA ARG A 322 -0.92 24.58 4.47
C ARG A 322 -1.96 25.45 3.80
N GLU A 323 -1.69 25.91 2.57
CA GLU A 323 -2.60 26.79 1.84
C GLU A 323 -3.88 26.04 1.45
N ALA A 324 -3.75 24.86 0.87
CA ALA A 324 -4.90 24.04 0.51
C ALA A 324 -5.69 23.57 1.74
N SER A 325 -5.02 23.23 2.84
CA SER A 325 -5.68 22.84 4.10
C SER A 325 -6.49 23.99 4.70
N GLN A 326 -6.06 25.25 4.55
CA GLN A 326 -6.84 26.38 5.04
C GLN A 326 -8.20 26.48 4.36
N ARG A 327 -8.31 26.07 3.10
CA ARG A 327 -9.61 26.04 2.39
C ARG A 327 -10.55 24.97 2.95
N THR A 328 -10.03 23.88 3.49
CA THR A 328 -10.85 22.80 4.07
C THR A 328 -11.35 23.11 5.50
N VAL A 329 -10.78 24.08 6.19
CA VAL A 329 -11.21 24.51 7.54
C VAL A 329 -12.69 24.88 7.54
N THR A 330 -13.16 25.62 6.52
CA THR A 330 -14.58 26.00 6.43
C THR A 330 -15.51 24.78 6.39
N ILE A 331 -15.09 23.69 5.75
CA ILE A 331 -15.86 22.45 5.68
C ILE A 331 -15.85 21.77 7.07
N SER A 332 -14.70 21.69 7.70
CA SER A 332 -14.55 21.07 9.03
C SER A 332 -15.36 21.83 10.09
N ASP A 333 -15.33 23.15 10.07
CA ASP A 333 -16.06 24.00 11.02
C ASP A 333 -17.59 23.89 10.86
N ASN A 334 -18.05 23.48 9.68
CA ASN A 334 -19.47 23.26 9.39
C ASN A 334 -19.86 21.77 9.34
N ALA A 335 -19.04 20.86 9.85
CA ALA A 335 -19.28 19.41 9.76
C ALA A 335 -20.63 19.00 10.40
N GLN A 336 -21.02 19.59 11.53
CA GLN A 336 -22.32 19.35 12.15
C GLN A 336 -23.47 19.81 11.26
N TRP A 337 -23.34 20.96 10.60
CA TRP A 337 -24.35 21.42 9.66
C TRP A 337 -24.57 20.45 8.50
N PHE A 338 -23.50 19.88 7.95
CA PHE A 338 -23.59 18.88 6.88
C PHE A 338 -24.26 17.59 7.38
N GLU A 339 -23.94 17.14 8.60
CA GLU A 339 -24.59 15.96 9.22
C GLU A 339 -26.09 16.19 9.37
N ASP A 340 -26.48 17.35 9.93
CA ASP A 340 -27.89 17.68 10.20
C ASP A 340 -28.71 17.82 8.92
N HIS A 341 -28.12 18.29 7.82
CA HIS A 341 -28.77 18.52 6.54
C HIS A 341 -28.55 17.38 5.53
N SER A 342 -27.83 16.32 5.89
CA SER A 342 -27.64 15.15 5.03
C SER A 342 -28.98 14.45 4.77
N PRO A 343 -29.20 13.86 3.54
CA PRO A 343 -30.45 13.21 3.18
C PRO A 343 -30.58 11.77 3.73
N ILE A 344 -30.01 11.51 4.91
CA ILE A 344 -30.08 10.21 5.57
C ILE A 344 -31.20 10.20 6.63
N ASP A 345 -31.68 9.00 6.95
CA ASP A 345 -32.66 8.82 8.01
C ASP A 345 -32.17 9.40 9.33
N PRO A 346 -32.98 10.22 10.04
CA PRO A 346 -32.58 10.84 11.31
C PRO A 346 -32.07 9.86 12.38
N ARG A 347 -32.50 8.59 12.32
CA ARG A 347 -32.02 7.53 13.24
C ARG A 347 -30.55 7.24 13.12
N PHE A 348 -29.94 7.53 11.96
CA PHE A 348 -28.53 7.30 11.67
C PHE A 348 -27.67 8.55 11.73
N LYS A 349 -28.28 9.73 11.97
CA LYS A 349 -27.55 10.98 12.14
C LYS A 349 -26.83 11.02 13.48
N LYS A 350 -25.60 11.55 13.46
CA LYS A 350 -24.84 11.79 14.69
C LYS A 350 -25.38 13.03 15.38
N SER A 351 -25.71 12.92 16.65
CA SER A 351 -26.13 14.06 17.48
C SER A 351 -25.02 15.09 17.67
N GLU A 352 -23.77 14.64 17.60
CA GLU A 352 -22.58 15.46 17.70
C GLU A 352 -21.49 14.89 16.78
N VAL A 353 -20.97 15.71 15.86
CA VAL A 353 -19.84 15.37 15.01
C VAL A 353 -18.56 15.72 15.73
N LYS A 354 -17.81 14.73 16.17
CA LYS A 354 -16.55 14.90 16.90
C LYS A 354 -15.36 14.77 15.96
N GLY A 355 -14.41 15.70 16.09
CA GLY A 355 -13.02 15.53 15.70
C GLY A 355 -12.73 15.12 14.25
N VAL A 356 -13.50 15.61 13.26
CA VAL A 356 -13.16 15.44 11.86
C VAL A 356 -12.07 16.44 11.52
N SER A 357 -10.83 15.96 11.38
CA SER A 357 -9.72 16.76 10.84
C SER A 357 -9.63 16.53 9.35
N ALA A 358 -9.95 17.56 8.55
CA ALA A 358 -9.78 17.52 7.11
C ALA A 358 -8.52 18.29 6.72
N LYS A 359 -7.55 17.62 6.10
CA LYS A 359 -6.29 18.21 5.64
C LYS A 359 -6.06 17.89 4.16
N VAL A 360 -5.38 18.78 3.47
CA VAL A 360 -4.77 18.51 2.18
C VAL A 360 -3.29 18.23 2.41
N ILE A 361 -2.81 17.12 1.85
CA ILE A 361 -1.44 16.65 2.05
C ILE A 361 -0.72 16.38 0.74
N ASN A 362 0.60 16.42 0.79
CA ASN A 362 1.48 15.92 -0.25
C ASN A 362 2.20 14.69 0.27
N VAL A 363 2.10 13.57 -0.43
CA VAL A 363 2.84 12.37 -0.07
C VAL A 363 4.31 12.50 -0.48
N ALA A 364 5.20 12.10 0.43
CA ALA A 364 6.64 11.96 0.20
C ALA A 364 7.01 10.53 -0.16
N ALA A 365 6.35 9.54 0.44
CA ALA A 365 6.55 8.13 0.14
C ALA A 365 5.25 7.32 0.32
N ILE A 366 5.13 6.27 -0.48
CA ILE A 366 4.04 5.30 -0.46
C ILE A 366 4.65 3.91 -0.56
N ALA A 367 4.22 2.99 0.29
CA ALA A 367 4.70 1.61 0.30
C ALA A 367 3.59 0.65 0.74
N GLY A 368 3.82 -0.63 0.53
CA GLY A 368 2.89 -1.67 0.94
C GLY A 368 1.62 -1.71 0.11
N GLY A 369 0.47 -1.94 0.72
CA GLY A 369 -0.84 -2.06 0.07
C GLY A 369 -1.29 -0.81 -0.69
N ASN A 370 -0.77 0.37 -0.34
CA ASN A 370 -1.03 1.61 -1.06
C ASN A 370 -0.19 1.80 -2.35
N TYR A 371 0.67 0.86 -2.68
CA TYR A 371 1.45 0.86 -3.93
C TYR A 371 1.06 -0.37 -4.77
N PRO A 372 0.89 -0.27 -6.09
CA PRO A 372 1.07 0.89 -6.97
C PRO A 372 -0.18 1.76 -7.14
N ALA A 373 -1.35 1.28 -6.73
CA ALA A 373 -2.61 1.99 -6.85
C ALA A 373 -2.91 2.74 -5.55
N THR A 374 -2.57 4.02 -5.52
CA THR A 374 -2.73 4.86 -4.32
C THR A 374 -4.12 5.48 -4.27
N ALA A 375 -4.71 5.51 -3.08
CA ALA A 375 -5.91 6.30 -2.81
C ALA A 375 -5.66 7.80 -3.04
N ILE A 376 -6.70 8.53 -3.43
CA ILE A 376 -6.68 10.00 -3.55
C ILE A 376 -7.09 10.68 -2.24
N GLY A 377 -7.54 9.90 -1.27
CA GLY A 377 -7.92 10.33 0.06
C GLY A 377 -7.87 9.18 1.06
N ILE A 378 -7.66 9.52 2.32
CA ILE A 378 -7.55 8.57 3.43
C ILE A 378 -8.46 9.03 4.55
N ASN A 379 -9.13 8.10 5.22
CA ASN A 379 -9.95 8.36 6.40
C ASN A 379 -9.71 7.26 7.44
N LEU A 380 -8.88 7.54 8.43
CA LEU A 380 -8.42 6.60 9.45
C LEU A 380 -8.65 7.14 10.87
N PRO A 381 -8.69 6.27 11.88
CA PRO A 381 -8.57 4.81 11.86
C PRO A 381 -9.82 4.10 11.34
N ASN A 382 -9.71 2.78 11.05
CA ASN A 382 -10.83 1.96 10.59
C ASN A 382 -11.75 1.50 11.74
N ALA A 383 -11.26 1.41 12.96
CA ALA A 383 -12.05 1.01 14.13
C ALA A 383 -13.19 2.01 14.43
N ASP A 384 -14.44 1.59 14.23
CA ASP A 384 -15.62 2.46 14.35
C ASP A 384 -15.78 3.07 15.73
N TRP A 385 -15.48 2.32 16.80
CA TRP A 385 -15.57 2.82 18.16
C TRP A 385 -14.56 3.94 18.43
N ILE A 386 -13.31 3.85 17.87
CA ILE A 386 -12.32 4.93 17.97
C ILE A 386 -12.80 6.17 17.22
N ARG A 387 -13.34 5.99 16.01
CA ARG A 387 -13.90 7.09 15.22
C ARG A 387 -15.05 7.79 15.93
N LYS A 388 -15.89 7.03 16.61
CA LYS A 388 -17.03 7.54 17.37
C LYS A 388 -16.59 8.32 18.61
N GLU A 389 -15.65 7.79 19.39
CA GLU A 389 -15.30 8.36 20.70
C GLU A 389 -14.14 9.36 20.64
N HIS A 390 -13.22 9.20 19.70
CA HIS A 390 -11.96 9.97 19.59
C HIS A 390 -11.82 10.76 18.30
N GLY A 391 -12.63 10.46 17.28
CA GLY A 391 -12.60 11.13 15.98
C GLY A 391 -11.78 10.39 14.93
N SER A 392 -11.54 11.06 13.81
CA SER A 392 -10.79 10.51 12.65
C SER A 392 -10.01 11.61 11.95
N LYS A 393 -8.97 11.20 11.23
CA LYS A 393 -8.26 12.06 10.27
C LYS A 393 -8.74 11.75 8.86
N SER A 394 -9.24 12.78 8.16
CA SER A 394 -9.56 12.71 6.73
C SER A 394 -8.56 13.58 5.97
N VAL A 395 -7.90 13.01 4.97
CA VAL A 395 -6.92 13.72 4.17
C VAL A 395 -7.19 13.53 2.68
N THR A 396 -6.94 14.58 1.90
CA THR A 396 -6.93 14.54 0.43
C THR A 396 -5.48 14.64 -0.04
N ILE A 397 -5.08 13.76 -0.95
CA ILE A 397 -3.72 13.69 -1.46
C ILE A 397 -3.61 14.54 -2.72
N ALA A 398 -3.06 15.76 -2.59
CA ALA A 398 -3.03 16.75 -3.65
C ALA A 398 -2.07 16.36 -4.78
N ASN A 399 -0.85 15.99 -4.48
CA ASN A 399 0.18 15.74 -5.50
C ASN A 399 -0.08 14.48 -6.34
N ILE A 400 -0.77 13.48 -5.82
CA ILE A 400 -1.25 12.33 -6.61
C ILE A 400 -2.37 12.76 -7.55
N THR A 401 -3.35 13.50 -7.03
CA THR A 401 -4.46 14.05 -7.83
C THR A 401 -3.95 14.97 -8.93
N ASP A 402 -2.96 15.82 -8.63
CA ASP A 402 -2.33 16.71 -9.61
C ASP A 402 -1.58 15.92 -10.70
N ALA A 403 -0.84 14.87 -10.35
CA ALA A 403 -0.17 14.00 -11.32
C ALA A 403 -1.18 13.36 -12.28
N TYR A 404 -2.30 12.86 -11.77
CA TYR A 404 -3.38 12.31 -12.58
C TYR A 404 -3.99 13.36 -13.49
N ASN A 405 -4.31 14.55 -12.98
CA ASN A 405 -4.89 15.65 -13.75
C ASN A 405 -3.96 16.11 -14.88
N ARG A 406 -2.66 16.20 -14.63
CA ARG A 406 -1.68 16.55 -15.66
C ARG A 406 -1.59 15.48 -16.76
N ALA A 407 -1.60 14.21 -16.40
CA ALA A 407 -1.59 13.12 -17.37
C ALA A 407 -2.87 13.08 -18.21
N THR A 408 -4.04 13.29 -17.60
CA THR A 408 -5.33 13.26 -18.30
C THR A 408 -5.59 14.51 -19.15
N ALA A 409 -5.04 15.67 -18.77
CA ALA A 409 -5.18 16.91 -19.55
C ALA A 409 -4.57 16.80 -20.96
N GLN A 410 -3.62 15.89 -21.17
CA GLN A 410 -2.96 15.65 -22.45
C GLN A 410 -3.69 14.59 -23.29
N ARG A 411 -4.71 13.93 -22.77
CA ARG A 411 -5.46 12.90 -23.52
C ARG A 411 -6.40 13.55 -24.54
N PRO A 412 -6.50 13.01 -25.78
CA PRO A 412 -7.37 13.56 -26.82
C PRO A 412 -8.86 13.53 -26.45
N LYS A 413 -9.24 12.59 -25.60
CA LYS A 413 -10.61 12.47 -25.05
C LYS A 413 -10.51 12.33 -23.53
N SER A 414 -11.24 13.15 -22.81
CA SER A 414 -11.45 12.93 -21.38
C SER A 414 -12.75 12.15 -21.17
N ILE A 415 -12.85 11.44 -20.05
CA ILE A 415 -14.08 10.73 -19.67
C ILE A 415 -15.29 11.68 -19.65
N LEU A 416 -15.09 12.95 -19.34
CA LEU A 416 -16.15 13.98 -19.32
C LEU A 416 -16.77 14.21 -20.70
N THR A 417 -16.03 13.99 -21.80
CA THR A 417 -16.57 14.14 -23.15
C THR A 417 -17.46 12.97 -23.59
N GLU A 418 -17.44 11.86 -22.86
CA GLU A 418 -18.26 10.68 -23.15
C GLU A 418 -19.67 10.79 -22.55
N PHE A 419 -19.86 11.70 -21.58
CA PHE A 419 -21.15 11.92 -20.88
C PHE A 419 -21.98 13.07 -21.47
N ALA A 420 -21.72 13.48 -22.69
CA ALA A 420 -22.48 14.53 -23.39
C ALA A 420 -22.60 15.88 -22.64
N TRP A 421 -21.64 16.20 -21.79
CA TRP A 421 -21.55 17.49 -21.13
C TRP A 421 -21.10 18.55 -22.14
N ASP A 422 -21.61 19.76 -22.02
CA ASP A 422 -21.13 20.84 -22.86
C ASP A 422 -19.72 21.33 -22.45
N GLN A 423 -19.08 22.10 -23.31
CA GLN A 423 -17.70 22.53 -23.09
C GLN A 423 -17.57 23.48 -21.88
N GLU A 424 -18.63 24.20 -21.53
CA GLU A 424 -18.65 25.13 -20.41
C GLU A 424 -18.66 24.31 -19.09
N GLU A 425 -19.51 23.29 -19.00
CA GLU A 425 -19.56 22.36 -17.85
C GLU A 425 -18.24 21.63 -17.67
N ILE A 426 -17.62 21.14 -18.75
CA ILE A 426 -16.29 20.51 -18.72
C ILE A 426 -15.23 21.49 -18.19
N ASN A 427 -15.26 22.74 -18.63
CA ASN A 427 -14.32 23.76 -18.18
C ASN A 427 -14.52 24.13 -16.70
N ILE A 428 -15.75 24.16 -16.22
CA ILE A 428 -16.06 24.34 -14.80
C ILE A 428 -15.48 23.18 -13.98
N CYS A 429 -15.77 21.95 -14.36
CA CYS A 429 -15.25 20.76 -13.66
C CYS A 429 -13.72 20.65 -13.65
N ARG A 430 -13.04 21.21 -14.65
CA ARG A 430 -11.57 21.26 -14.70
C ARG A 430 -10.96 22.37 -13.85
N LYS A 431 -11.74 23.39 -13.52
CA LYS A 431 -11.27 24.55 -12.78
C LYS A 431 -11.39 24.37 -11.26
N TYR A 432 -12.33 23.58 -10.81
CA TYR A 432 -12.65 23.29 -9.41
C TYR A 432 -12.47 21.79 -9.09
#